data_1313f96037146dc7e303a4bc28fc64e4
#
_entry.id   1313f96037146dc7e303a4bc28fc64e4
#
_cell.length_a   1.000
_cell.length_b   1.000
_cell.length_c   1.000
_cell.angle_alpha   90.00
_cell.angle_beta   90.00
_cell.angle_gamma   90.00
#
_symmetry.space_group_name_H-M   'P 1'
#
loop_
_entity.id
_entity.type
_entity.pdbx_description
1 polymer ?
#
loop_
_entity_poly.entity_id
_entity_poly.type
_entity_poly.pdbx_seq_one_letter_code
_entity_poly.pdbx_strand_id
1 'polypeptide(L)'
;TNDDKDMQMLGKMMHQPLLISSLIEHAARYHGDTAVYSKEVDGTMTQSDWASISDNSKRLANALQTLGLKSSDRIATLAWNNRRHLEAWYAISGSGMICHTINPRLFPEQLAYIVNDADDQVLFFDITFLPLIAAIKDHIKGIKHFILLGERNEAVLEHFPDALFFDELINEQESEFDWPELDETTASSLCYTSGTTGNPKGILYSHRSSVLHAIALCMPDVSSLSAQDVLLPVVPMFHVNAWGTPYAAAIVGCSLILPGPNLDGDSLVSVIDDYKVTIALGVPTIWQGLLNAAKKNGSKLE
;
A
#
# COMPACT_ATOMS: atom_id res chain seq x y z
N THR A 1 28.85 19.35 -41.22
CA THR A 1 29.75 19.72 -40.15
C THR A 1 29.17 19.24 -38.83
N ASN A 2 29.61 18.11 -38.32
CA ASN A 2 29.48 17.58 -36.96
C ASN A 2 28.09 17.30 -36.35
N ASP A 3 27.15 16.74 -37.12
CA ASP A 3 25.89 16.23 -36.58
C ASP A 3 25.72 14.68 -36.67
N ASP A 4 26.81 13.97 -36.99
CA ASP A 4 26.86 12.50 -36.94
C ASP A 4 27.39 11.99 -35.57
N LYS A 5 27.02 12.66 -34.48
CA LYS A 5 27.31 12.12 -33.15
C LYS A 5 26.31 11.03 -32.82
N ASP A 6 26.74 9.80 -33.01
CA ASP A 6 26.26 8.61 -32.34
C ASP A 6 24.74 8.42 -32.28
N MET A 7 24.10 8.21 -33.43
CA MET A 7 22.78 7.62 -33.47
C MET A 7 22.92 6.17 -32.99
N GLN A 8 22.78 5.97 -31.67
CA GLN A 8 22.80 4.63 -31.10
C GLN A 8 21.64 3.83 -31.70
N MET A 9 21.94 2.65 -32.20
CA MET A 9 20.92 1.73 -32.66
C MET A 9 20.18 1.17 -31.45
N LEU A 10 18.90 1.55 -31.29
CA LEU A 10 18.07 1.10 -30.18
C LEU A 10 17.56 -0.33 -30.40
N GLY A 11 17.51 -1.11 -29.35
CA GLY A 11 16.78 -2.38 -29.33
C GLY A 11 15.30 -2.16 -29.58
N LYS A 12 14.60 -3.13 -30.18
CA LYS A 12 13.18 -3.03 -30.54
C LYS A 12 12.27 -3.84 -29.62
N MET A 13 12.81 -4.42 -28.55
CA MET A 13 12.04 -5.22 -27.60
C MET A 13 11.89 -4.46 -26.28
N MET A 14 10.79 -4.71 -25.59
CA MET A 14 10.54 -4.22 -24.21
C MET A 14 10.64 -2.70 -24.05
N HIS A 15 9.91 -1.97 -24.86
CA HIS A 15 9.78 -0.50 -24.72
C HIS A 15 8.77 -0.06 -23.68
N GLN A 16 8.05 -1.01 -23.07
CA GLN A 16 7.07 -0.71 -22.04
C GLN A 16 7.77 -0.22 -20.76
N PRO A 17 7.36 0.94 -20.20
CA PRO A 17 7.96 1.46 -18.99
C PRO A 17 7.62 0.58 -17.77
N LEU A 18 8.51 0.60 -16.77
CA LEU A 18 8.32 -0.11 -15.51
C LEU A 18 7.36 0.67 -14.59
N LEU A 19 6.07 0.41 -14.70
CA LEU A 19 5.02 1.10 -13.95
C LEU A 19 4.33 0.16 -12.95
N ILE A 20 3.96 0.70 -11.79
CA ILE A 20 3.23 -0.03 -10.75
C ILE A 20 1.88 -0.52 -11.28
N SER A 21 1.19 0.26 -12.12
CA SER A 21 -0.06 -0.15 -12.76
C SER A 21 0.07 -1.44 -13.57
N SER A 22 1.22 -1.70 -14.20
CA SER A 22 1.44 -2.94 -14.94
C SER A 22 1.51 -4.18 -14.05
N LEU A 23 1.88 -4.02 -12.77
CA LEU A 23 1.93 -5.13 -11.81
C LEU A 23 0.54 -5.64 -11.46
N ILE A 24 -0.38 -4.74 -11.16
CA ILE A 24 -1.75 -5.12 -10.82
C ILE A 24 -2.51 -5.65 -12.03
N GLU A 25 -2.27 -5.09 -13.23
CA GLU A 25 -2.83 -5.61 -14.48
C GLU A 25 -2.33 -7.03 -14.77
N HIS A 26 -1.04 -7.28 -14.54
CA HIS A 26 -0.45 -8.62 -14.66
C HIS A 26 -1.11 -9.61 -13.69
N ALA A 27 -1.19 -9.24 -12.41
CA ALA A 27 -1.78 -10.09 -11.38
C ALA A 27 -3.25 -10.42 -11.71
N ALA A 28 -4.05 -9.43 -12.06
CA ALA A 28 -5.45 -9.62 -12.42
C ALA A 28 -5.63 -10.52 -13.65
N ARG A 29 -4.77 -10.35 -14.67
CA ARG A 29 -4.89 -11.10 -15.94
C ARG A 29 -4.48 -12.55 -15.81
N TYR A 30 -3.41 -12.85 -15.11
CA TYR A 30 -2.78 -14.18 -15.09
C TYR A 30 -3.00 -14.95 -13.79
N HIS A 31 -3.37 -14.24 -12.71
CA HIS A 31 -3.55 -14.78 -11.36
C HIS A 31 -4.82 -14.24 -10.70
N GLY A 32 -5.83 -13.85 -11.51
CA GLY A 32 -7.02 -13.17 -11.05
C GLY A 32 -7.74 -13.88 -9.91
N ASP A 33 -7.80 -15.22 -9.95
CA ASP A 33 -8.49 -16.03 -8.95
C ASP A 33 -7.66 -16.32 -7.69
N THR A 34 -6.39 -15.89 -7.64
CA THR A 34 -5.53 -16.13 -6.49
C THR A 34 -5.96 -15.27 -5.32
N ALA A 35 -6.17 -15.90 -4.16
CA ALA A 35 -6.75 -15.27 -2.99
C ALA A 35 -5.84 -14.20 -2.37
N VAL A 36 -6.47 -13.09 -1.98
CA VAL A 36 -5.92 -12.05 -1.13
C VAL A 36 -6.77 -11.97 0.13
N TYR A 37 -6.19 -12.36 1.25
CA TYR A 37 -6.86 -12.32 2.57
C TYR A 37 -6.53 -11.03 3.28
N SER A 38 -7.51 -10.47 3.97
CA SER A 38 -7.34 -9.23 4.73
C SER A 38 -8.02 -9.35 6.08
N LYS A 39 -7.27 -9.09 7.13
CA LYS A 39 -7.82 -8.95 8.46
C LYS A 39 -8.27 -7.51 8.66
N GLU A 40 -9.55 -7.33 8.85
CA GLU A 40 -10.17 -6.02 9.05
C GLU A 40 -9.85 -5.47 10.46
N VAL A 41 -10.14 -4.20 10.68
CA VAL A 41 -9.86 -3.53 11.97
C VAL A 41 -10.62 -4.17 13.14
N ASP A 42 -11.80 -4.71 12.88
CA ASP A 42 -12.61 -5.45 13.88
C ASP A 42 -12.12 -6.89 14.15
N GLY A 43 -11.07 -7.34 13.44
CA GLY A 43 -10.51 -8.67 13.56
C GLY A 43 -11.12 -9.72 12.63
N THR A 44 -12.15 -9.36 11.85
CA THR A 44 -12.75 -10.26 10.86
C THR A 44 -11.78 -10.53 9.72
N MET A 45 -11.66 -11.79 9.28
CA MET A 45 -10.89 -12.13 8.10
C MET A 45 -11.79 -12.14 6.87
N THR A 46 -11.45 -11.32 5.88
CA THR A 46 -12.12 -11.27 4.58
C THR A 46 -11.25 -11.89 3.50
N GLN A 47 -11.88 -12.41 2.46
CA GLN A 47 -11.20 -12.95 1.29
C GLN A 47 -11.61 -12.17 0.04
N SER A 48 -10.63 -11.81 -0.75
CA SER A 48 -10.73 -11.24 -2.08
C SER A 48 -9.77 -11.99 -3.01
N ASP A 49 -9.55 -11.48 -4.21
CA ASP A 49 -8.62 -12.00 -5.19
C ASP A 49 -7.96 -10.86 -5.99
N TRP A 50 -6.92 -11.19 -6.80
CA TRP A 50 -6.21 -10.16 -7.55
C TRP A 50 -7.09 -9.45 -8.60
N ALA A 51 -8.08 -10.12 -9.17
CA ALA A 51 -9.02 -9.48 -10.10
C ALA A 51 -9.84 -8.40 -9.38
N SER A 52 -10.39 -8.72 -8.21
CA SER A 52 -11.15 -7.79 -7.38
C SER A 52 -10.30 -6.63 -6.86
N ILE A 53 -9.03 -6.89 -6.45
CA ILE A 53 -8.09 -5.83 -6.07
C ILE A 53 -7.87 -4.86 -7.24
N SER A 54 -7.67 -5.38 -8.45
CA SER A 54 -7.53 -4.55 -9.65
C SER A 54 -8.76 -3.70 -9.94
N ASP A 55 -9.94 -4.33 -9.92
CA ASP A 55 -11.20 -3.64 -10.20
C ASP A 55 -11.48 -2.53 -9.19
N ASN A 56 -11.30 -2.80 -7.91
CA ASN A 56 -11.49 -1.79 -6.87
C ASN A 56 -10.44 -0.66 -6.96
N SER A 57 -9.20 -0.99 -7.32
CA SER A 57 -8.16 0.03 -7.55
C SER A 57 -8.54 0.96 -8.71
N LYS A 58 -9.11 0.43 -9.80
CA LYS A 58 -9.60 1.22 -10.93
C LYS A 58 -10.81 2.08 -10.57
N ARG A 59 -11.76 1.52 -9.81
CA ARG A 59 -12.90 2.27 -9.27
C ARG A 59 -12.43 3.43 -8.40
N LEU A 60 -11.48 3.19 -7.51
CA LEU A 60 -10.90 4.25 -6.69
C LEU A 60 -10.14 5.29 -7.53
N ALA A 61 -9.42 4.88 -8.56
CA ALA A 61 -8.73 5.80 -9.48
C ALA A 61 -9.73 6.73 -10.18
N ASN A 62 -10.87 6.21 -10.65
CA ASN A 62 -11.99 7.01 -11.18
C ASN A 62 -12.53 8.01 -10.14
N ALA A 63 -12.75 7.55 -8.91
CA ALA A 63 -13.24 8.41 -7.82
C ALA A 63 -12.25 9.56 -7.53
N LEU A 64 -10.94 9.28 -7.47
CA LEU A 64 -9.92 10.29 -7.24
C LEU A 64 -9.87 11.34 -8.37
N GLN A 65 -10.04 10.93 -9.62
CA GLN A 65 -10.17 11.87 -10.75
C GLN A 65 -11.45 12.72 -10.63
N THR A 66 -12.56 12.13 -10.23
CA THR A 66 -13.84 12.84 -10.02
C THR A 66 -13.72 13.88 -8.91
N LEU A 67 -12.90 13.62 -7.88
CA LEU A 67 -12.57 14.58 -6.83
C LEU A 67 -11.61 15.69 -7.29
N GLY A 68 -11.18 15.67 -8.56
CA GLY A 68 -10.34 16.69 -9.16
C GLY A 68 -8.85 16.57 -8.85
N LEU A 69 -8.41 15.42 -8.36
CA LEU A 69 -7.00 15.14 -8.09
C LEU A 69 -6.24 14.86 -9.39
N LYS A 70 -4.98 15.22 -9.41
CA LYS A 70 -4.13 15.22 -10.61
C LYS A 70 -2.84 14.44 -10.39
N SER A 71 -2.17 14.13 -11.48
CA SER A 71 -0.81 13.59 -11.45
C SER A 71 0.10 14.43 -10.56
N SER A 72 0.94 13.76 -9.79
CA SER A 72 1.86 14.33 -8.79
C SER A 72 1.20 14.91 -7.52
N ASP A 73 -0.11 14.90 -7.37
CA ASP A 73 -0.74 15.18 -6.09
C ASP A 73 -0.32 14.12 -5.06
N ARG A 74 -0.02 14.56 -3.83
CA ARG A 74 0.33 13.66 -2.71
C ARG A 74 -0.94 13.28 -1.99
N ILE A 75 -1.10 11.98 -1.82
CA ILE A 75 -2.24 11.36 -1.17
C ILE A 75 -1.72 10.58 0.03
N ALA A 76 -2.02 11.08 1.21
CA ALA A 76 -1.59 10.46 2.46
C ALA A 76 -2.43 9.24 2.81
N THR A 77 -1.79 8.22 3.38
CA THR A 77 -2.45 7.04 3.96
C THR A 77 -1.96 6.81 5.38
N LEU A 78 -2.87 6.65 6.31
CA LEU A 78 -2.64 6.33 7.72
C LEU A 78 -3.43 5.06 8.04
N ALA A 79 -2.86 3.91 7.72
CA ALA A 79 -3.59 2.65 7.67
C ALA A 79 -2.72 1.44 7.98
N TRP A 80 -3.37 0.37 8.44
CA TRP A 80 -2.78 -0.95 8.60
C TRP A 80 -2.59 -1.68 7.26
N ASN A 81 -1.94 -2.85 7.31
CA ASN A 81 -1.89 -3.75 6.16
C ASN A 81 -3.26 -4.40 5.98
N ASN A 82 -4.09 -3.83 5.13
CA ASN A 82 -5.41 -4.35 4.78
C ASN A 82 -5.70 -4.16 3.28
N ARG A 83 -6.79 -4.78 2.81
CA ARG A 83 -7.20 -4.79 1.41
C ARG A 83 -7.44 -3.38 0.86
N ARG A 84 -8.18 -2.54 1.59
CA ARG A 84 -8.49 -1.18 1.12
C ARG A 84 -7.24 -0.31 0.99
N HIS A 85 -6.27 -0.49 1.88
CA HIS A 85 -4.97 0.18 1.78
C HIS A 85 -4.17 -0.29 0.56
N LEU A 86 -4.20 -1.60 0.26
CA LEU A 86 -3.56 -2.16 -0.93
C LEU A 86 -4.19 -1.62 -2.22
N GLU A 87 -5.53 -1.59 -2.29
CA GLU A 87 -6.29 -1.03 -3.41
C GLU A 87 -5.97 0.47 -3.60
N ALA A 88 -5.87 1.22 -2.50
CA ALA A 88 -5.48 2.63 -2.52
C ALA A 88 -4.05 2.83 -3.07
N TRP A 89 -3.09 1.96 -2.71
CA TRP A 89 -1.73 2.04 -3.23
C TRP A 89 -1.69 1.96 -4.77
N TYR A 90 -2.39 0.97 -5.33
CA TYR A 90 -2.44 0.82 -6.79
C TYR A 90 -3.21 1.95 -7.47
N ALA A 91 -4.33 2.38 -6.89
CA ALA A 91 -5.13 3.47 -7.42
C ALA A 91 -4.34 4.79 -7.48
N ILE A 92 -3.69 5.15 -6.37
CA ILE A 92 -2.94 6.41 -6.24
C ILE A 92 -1.72 6.39 -7.17
N SER A 93 -0.83 5.41 -6.98
CA SER A 93 0.41 5.34 -7.74
C SER A 93 0.15 5.06 -9.23
N GLY A 94 -0.77 4.15 -9.55
CA GLY A 94 -1.13 3.82 -10.93
C GLY A 94 -1.68 5.01 -11.71
N SER A 95 -2.38 5.93 -11.05
CA SER A 95 -2.91 7.16 -11.67
C SER A 95 -1.89 8.29 -11.79
N GLY A 96 -0.62 8.06 -11.42
CA GLY A 96 0.43 9.07 -11.46
C GLY A 96 0.44 10.04 -10.28
N MET A 97 -0.37 9.78 -9.25
CA MET A 97 -0.31 10.47 -7.97
C MET A 97 0.76 9.81 -7.06
N ILE A 98 1.09 10.44 -5.96
CA ILE A 98 2.14 9.98 -5.05
C ILE A 98 1.52 9.48 -3.76
N CYS A 99 1.68 8.20 -3.47
CA CYS A 99 1.19 7.58 -2.25
C CYS A 99 2.13 7.90 -1.08
N HIS A 100 1.69 8.80 -0.18
CA HIS A 100 2.42 9.16 1.02
C HIS A 100 1.99 8.25 2.17
N THR A 101 2.77 7.24 2.48
CA THR A 101 2.49 6.32 3.60
C THR A 101 3.00 6.89 4.91
N ILE A 102 2.11 7.05 5.89
CA ILE A 102 2.40 7.70 7.17
C ILE A 102 2.54 6.65 8.28
N ASN A 103 3.61 6.75 9.05
CA ASN A 103 3.81 5.93 10.24
C ASN A 103 2.96 6.48 11.40
N PRO A 104 1.95 5.73 11.90
CA PRO A 104 1.08 6.17 12.98
C PRO A 104 1.76 6.26 14.36
N ARG A 105 2.99 5.78 14.46
CA ARG A 105 3.80 5.83 15.71
C ARG A 105 4.54 7.15 15.89
N LEU A 106 4.44 8.07 14.92
CA LEU A 106 4.99 9.41 15.05
C LEU A 106 4.22 10.21 16.10
N PHE A 107 4.90 11.14 16.75
CA PHE A 107 4.24 12.11 17.62
C PHE A 107 3.28 13.00 16.81
N PRO A 108 2.16 13.48 17.41
CA PRO A 108 1.17 14.29 16.70
C PRO A 108 1.76 15.50 15.97
N GLU A 109 2.73 16.18 16.56
CA GLU A 109 3.41 17.34 15.98
C GLU A 109 4.22 16.96 14.73
N GLN A 110 4.89 15.81 14.76
CA GLN A 110 5.64 15.28 13.62
C GLN A 110 4.71 14.88 12.50
N LEU A 111 3.57 14.30 12.85
CA LEU A 111 2.55 13.87 11.90
C LEU A 111 1.94 15.08 11.18
N ALA A 112 1.57 16.13 11.92
CA ALA A 112 1.10 17.39 11.35
C ALA A 112 2.18 18.03 10.46
N TYR A 113 3.46 17.98 10.88
CA TYR A 113 4.56 18.50 10.10
C TYR A 113 4.69 17.79 8.74
N ILE A 114 4.73 16.45 8.70
CA ILE A 114 4.95 15.72 7.45
C ILE A 114 3.78 15.84 6.47
N VAL A 115 2.54 15.91 6.97
CA VAL A 115 1.35 16.15 6.14
C VAL A 115 1.42 17.52 5.47
N ASN A 116 1.82 18.55 6.21
CA ASN A 116 1.98 19.90 5.68
C ASN A 116 3.19 20.03 4.74
N ASP A 117 4.33 19.43 5.11
CA ASP A 117 5.57 19.48 4.31
C ASP A 117 5.41 18.74 2.98
N ALA A 118 4.67 17.63 2.96
CA ALA A 118 4.32 16.90 1.76
C ALA A 118 3.28 17.63 0.89
N ASP A 119 2.57 18.61 1.44
CA ASP A 119 1.43 19.27 0.81
C ASP A 119 0.38 18.22 0.38
N ASP A 120 0.02 17.31 1.29
CA ASP A 120 -0.94 16.26 1.05
C ASP A 120 -2.33 16.84 0.74
N GLN A 121 -2.96 16.34 -0.32
CA GLN A 121 -4.27 16.81 -0.79
C GLN A 121 -5.43 16.01 -0.20
N VAL A 122 -5.20 14.76 0.10
CA VAL A 122 -6.17 13.80 0.66
C VAL A 122 -5.49 13.01 1.76
N LEU A 123 -6.26 12.64 2.78
CA LEU A 123 -5.82 11.71 3.82
C LEU A 123 -6.80 10.55 3.93
N PHE A 124 -6.35 9.37 3.53
CA PHE A 124 -7.01 8.10 3.82
C PHE A 124 -6.62 7.61 5.20
N PHE A 125 -7.55 7.03 5.95
CA PHE A 125 -7.24 6.49 7.28
C PHE A 125 -8.13 5.31 7.68
N ASP A 126 -7.57 4.42 8.50
CA ASP A 126 -8.35 3.41 9.22
C ASP A 126 -9.00 4.03 10.45
N ILE A 127 -10.18 3.51 10.85
CA ILE A 127 -10.95 4.02 11.99
C ILE A 127 -10.15 4.05 13.30
N THR A 128 -9.19 3.16 13.46
CA THR A 128 -8.27 3.12 14.61
C THR A 128 -7.57 4.47 14.82
N PHE A 129 -7.30 5.20 13.75
CA PHE A 129 -6.54 6.45 13.78
C PHE A 129 -7.42 7.71 13.85
N LEU A 130 -8.74 7.56 13.92
CA LEU A 130 -9.66 8.70 14.04
C LEU A 130 -9.30 9.64 15.20
N PRO A 131 -9.03 9.15 16.43
CA PRO A 131 -8.67 10.04 17.54
C PRO A 131 -7.38 10.82 17.27
N LEU A 132 -6.39 10.19 16.63
CA LEU A 132 -5.12 10.82 16.29
C LEU A 132 -5.31 11.94 15.26
N ILE A 133 -6.06 11.68 14.19
CA ILE A 133 -6.33 12.65 13.13
C ILE A 133 -7.20 13.80 13.67
N ALA A 134 -8.21 13.49 14.48
CA ALA A 134 -9.05 14.50 15.11
C ALA A 134 -8.25 15.44 16.02
N ALA A 135 -7.24 14.93 16.72
CA ALA A 135 -6.38 15.73 17.59
C ALA A 135 -5.47 16.70 16.81
N ILE A 136 -5.10 16.39 15.58
CA ILE A 136 -4.19 17.23 14.77
C ILE A 136 -4.90 18.02 13.66
N LYS A 137 -6.21 17.85 13.47
CA LYS A 137 -6.95 18.43 12.33
C LYS A 137 -6.76 19.94 12.16
N ASP A 138 -6.68 20.68 13.26
CA ASP A 138 -6.50 22.13 13.24
C ASP A 138 -5.05 22.57 12.91
N HIS A 139 -4.11 21.62 12.93
CA HIS A 139 -2.71 21.83 12.63
C HIS A 139 -2.29 21.35 11.22
N ILE A 140 -3.13 20.58 10.54
CA ILE A 140 -2.92 20.14 9.16
C ILE A 140 -3.65 21.05 8.19
N LYS A 141 -2.93 21.47 7.14
CA LYS A 141 -3.44 22.42 6.15
C LYS A 141 -3.40 21.74 4.78
N GLY A 142 -4.28 22.14 3.89
CA GLY A 142 -4.24 21.67 2.49
C GLY A 142 -4.99 20.37 2.23
N ILE A 143 -5.36 19.58 3.24
CA ILE A 143 -6.20 18.40 3.04
C ILE A 143 -7.59 18.83 2.57
N LYS A 144 -7.93 18.40 1.37
CA LYS A 144 -9.24 18.67 0.75
C LYS A 144 -10.29 17.63 1.16
N HIS A 145 -9.87 16.39 1.32
CA HIS A 145 -10.75 15.28 1.65
C HIS A 145 -10.13 14.35 2.70
N PHE A 146 -10.90 14.05 3.73
CA PHE A 146 -10.63 12.96 4.66
C PHE A 146 -11.45 11.75 4.23
N ILE A 147 -10.81 10.60 4.04
CA ILE A 147 -11.48 9.41 3.52
C ILE A 147 -11.23 8.25 4.47
N LEU A 148 -12.30 7.74 5.09
CA LEU A 148 -12.23 6.52 5.88
C LEU A 148 -12.04 5.31 4.95
N LEU A 149 -11.09 4.44 5.26
CA LEU A 149 -10.92 3.14 4.61
C LEU A 149 -11.95 2.14 5.16
N GLY A 150 -13.20 2.34 4.80
CA GLY A 150 -14.32 1.55 5.30
C GLY A 150 -15.67 2.04 4.80
N GLU A 151 -16.70 1.50 5.43
CA GLU A 151 -18.08 1.91 5.26
C GLU A 151 -18.37 3.25 6.00
N ARG A 152 -19.53 3.85 5.69
CA ARG A 152 -20.01 5.05 6.39
C ARG A 152 -20.01 4.86 7.90
N ASN A 153 -19.51 5.87 8.61
CA ASN A 153 -19.33 5.81 10.04
C ASN A 153 -19.68 7.16 10.68
N GLU A 154 -20.68 7.18 11.57
CA GLU A 154 -21.18 8.40 12.21
C GLU A 154 -20.13 9.05 13.13
N ALA A 155 -19.30 8.27 13.82
CA ALA A 155 -18.23 8.82 14.66
C ALA A 155 -17.20 9.63 13.85
N VAL A 156 -16.98 9.25 12.58
CA VAL A 156 -16.12 10.03 11.67
C VAL A 156 -16.80 11.36 11.33
N LEU A 157 -18.09 11.34 11.02
CA LEU A 157 -18.87 12.54 10.66
C LEU A 157 -18.98 13.56 11.80
N GLU A 158 -18.95 13.10 13.06
CA GLU A 158 -18.88 13.99 14.22
C GLU A 158 -17.62 14.85 14.23
N HIS A 159 -16.49 14.33 13.77
CA HIS A 159 -15.21 15.04 13.70
C HIS A 159 -14.95 15.71 12.35
N PHE A 160 -15.40 15.08 11.27
CA PHE A 160 -15.21 15.48 9.88
C PHE A 160 -16.53 15.38 9.12
N PRO A 161 -17.41 16.41 9.20
CA PRO A 161 -18.75 16.36 8.59
C PRO A 161 -18.76 16.08 7.08
N ASP A 162 -17.70 16.48 6.38
CA ASP A 162 -17.54 16.31 4.93
C ASP A 162 -16.65 15.10 4.58
N ALA A 163 -16.42 14.18 5.52
CA ALA A 163 -15.63 12.98 5.26
C ALA A 163 -16.30 12.08 4.22
N LEU A 164 -15.46 11.45 3.40
CA LEU A 164 -15.86 10.47 2.42
C LEU A 164 -15.54 9.06 2.92
N PHE A 165 -16.15 8.06 2.29
CA PHE A 165 -16.03 6.66 2.68
C PHE A 165 -15.61 5.81 1.49
N PHE A 166 -14.57 5.01 1.68
CA PHE A 166 -13.95 4.22 0.62
C PHE A 166 -14.97 3.34 -0.11
N ASP A 167 -15.79 2.62 0.66
CA ASP A 167 -16.74 1.66 0.08
C ASP A 167 -17.84 2.36 -0.74
N GLU A 168 -18.28 3.54 -0.33
CA GLU A 168 -19.20 4.36 -1.13
C GLU A 168 -18.52 4.85 -2.42
N LEU A 169 -17.30 5.40 -2.29
CA LEU A 169 -16.56 5.92 -3.44
C LEU A 169 -16.37 4.88 -4.54
N ILE A 170 -15.96 3.65 -4.20
CA ILE A 170 -15.75 2.62 -5.21
C ILE A 170 -17.06 2.07 -5.78
N ASN A 171 -18.14 2.03 -4.98
CA ASN A 171 -19.45 1.56 -5.42
C ASN A 171 -20.14 2.50 -6.42
N GLU A 172 -19.77 3.77 -6.42
CA GLU A 172 -20.29 4.80 -7.33
C GLU A 172 -19.55 4.83 -8.68
N GLN A 173 -18.49 4.03 -8.84
CA GLN A 173 -17.64 4.06 -10.04
C GLN A 173 -17.66 2.74 -10.79
N GLU A 174 -17.42 2.83 -12.10
CA GLU A 174 -17.16 1.66 -12.94
C GLU A 174 -15.69 1.19 -12.77
N SER A 175 -15.45 -0.09 -13.11
CA SER A 175 -14.10 -0.68 -13.03
C SER A 175 -13.25 -0.46 -14.30
N GLU A 176 -13.82 0.15 -15.33
CA GLU A 176 -13.07 0.57 -16.51
C GLU A 176 -12.26 1.83 -16.18
N PHE A 177 -10.95 1.70 -16.29
CA PHE A 177 -10.01 2.79 -16.10
C PHE A 177 -8.75 2.56 -16.94
N ASP A 178 -8.42 3.52 -17.77
CA ASP A 178 -7.20 3.51 -18.54
C ASP A 178 -6.08 4.17 -17.72
N TRP A 179 -5.15 3.34 -17.26
CA TRP A 179 -3.98 3.84 -16.56
C TRP A 179 -3.18 4.79 -17.45
N PRO A 180 -2.79 5.97 -16.95
CA PRO A 180 -2.03 6.94 -17.74
C PRO A 180 -0.65 6.38 -18.15
N GLU A 181 -0.20 6.75 -19.33
CA GLU A 181 1.20 6.56 -19.71
C GLU A 181 2.08 7.52 -18.91
N LEU A 182 3.02 6.97 -18.16
CA LEU A 182 3.93 7.72 -17.30
C LEU A 182 5.37 7.41 -17.67
N ASP A 183 6.26 8.38 -17.46
CA ASP A 183 7.69 8.09 -17.39
C ASP A 183 7.96 7.23 -16.11
N GLU A 184 8.69 6.15 -16.26
CA GLU A 184 8.98 5.24 -15.16
C GLU A 184 9.80 5.87 -14.03
N THR A 185 10.44 7.00 -14.27
CA THR A 185 11.15 7.80 -13.25
C THR A 185 10.24 8.72 -12.46
N THR A 186 8.95 8.81 -12.82
CA THR A 186 7.94 9.56 -12.07
C THR A 186 7.83 9.02 -10.64
N ALA A 187 7.67 9.92 -9.66
CA ALA A 187 7.46 9.55 -8.28
C ALA A 187 6.14 8.77 -8.10
N SER A 188 6.19 7.66 -7.39
CA SER A 188 5.04 6.79 -7.11
C SER A 188 4.67 6.76 -5.64
N SER A 189 5.64 6.95 -4.75
CA SER A 189 5.41 6.97 -3.31
C SER A 189 6.37 7.88 -2.59
N LEU A 190 5.98 8.29 -1.38
CA LEU A 190 6.70 9.16 -0.48
C LEU A 190 6.72 8.54 0.91
N CYS A 191 7.89 8.40 1.50
CA CYS A 191 8.07 7.96 2.88
C CYS A 191 8.92 8.97 3.63
N TYR A 192 8.54 9.31 4.86
CA TYR A 192 9.35 10.14 5.74
C TYR A 192 10.23 9.28 6.64
N THR A 193 11.49 9.65 6.73
CA THR A 193 12.44 9.04 7.68
C THR A 193 12.51 9.87 8.94
N SER A 194 12.64 9.22 10.11
CA SER A 194 13.02 9.90 11.34
C SER A 194 14.44 10.40 11.16
N GLY A 195 14.61 11.69 10.85
CA GLY A 195 15.94 12.30 10.78
C GLY A 195 16.66 12.14 12.13
N THR A 196 17.93 11.78 12.09
CA THR A 196 18.78 11.69 13.31
C THR A 196 19.01 13.07 13.93
N THR A 197 18.81 14.13 13.18
CA THR A 197 18.95 15.54 13.62
C THR A 197 17.93 16.40 12.86
N GLY A 198 16.90 16.88 13.55
CA GLY A 198 15.92 17.81 12.99
C GLY A 198 14.59 17.16 12.56
N ASN A 199 13.86 17.84 11.69
CA ASN A 199 12.57 17.38 11.20
C ASN A 199 12.71 16.13 10.29
N PRO A 200 11.67 15.27 10.24
CA PRO A 200 11.62 14.17 9.28
C PRO A 200 11.84 14.64 7.85
N LYS A 201 12.48 13.81 7.04
CA LYS A 201 12.77 14.10 5.63
C LYS A 201 12.00 13.15 4.73
N GLY A 202 11.33 13.70 3.73
CA GLY A 202 10.61 12.94 2.71
C GLY A 202 11.55 12.34 1.67
N ILE A 203 11.35 11.05 1.37
CA ILE A 203 12.07 10.32 0.32
C ILE A 203 11.06 9.86 -0.73
N LEU A 204 11.27 10.28 -1.97
CA LEU A 204 10.46 9.87 -3.11
C LEU A 204 11.02 8.60 -3.75
N TYR A 205 10.13 7.65 -4.00
CA TYR A 205 10.41 6.44 -4.79
C TYR A 205 9.77 6.58 -6.16
N SER A 206 10.52 6.28 -7.24
CA SER A 206 9.96 6.23 -8.59
C SER A 206 9.22 4.92 -8.83
N HIS A 207 8.39 4.88 -9.88
CA HIS A 207 7.81 3.63 -10.38
C HIS A 207 8.91 2.62 -10.69
N ARG A 208 9.94 3.05 -11.43
CA ARG A 208 11.10 2.22 -11.79
C ARG A 208 11.77 1.59 -10.57
N SER A 209 12.10 2.38 -9.56
CA SER A 209 12.78 1.87 -8.36
C SER A 209 11.93 0.86 -7.61
N SER A 210 10.63 1.10 -7.49
CA SER A 210 9.68 0.19 -6.81
C SER A 210 9.52 -1.13 -7.57
N VAL A 211 9.38 -1.09 -8.89
CA VAL A 211 9.24 -2.29 -9.73
C VAL A 211 10.52 -3.12 -9.73
N LEU A 212 11.70 -2.49 -9.91
CA LEU A 212 12.99 -3.20 -9.88
C LEU A 212 13.26 -3.82 -8.52
N HIS A 213 12.94 -3.12 -7.42
CA HIS A 213 13.05 -3.67 -6.07
C HIS A 213 12.15 -4.88 -5.89
N ALA A 214 10.89 -4.81 -6.32
CA ALA A 214 9.95 -5.92 -6.22
C ALA A 214 10.40 -7.14 -7.05
N ILE A 215 10.95 -6.94 -8.25
CA ILE A 215 11.56 -8.01 -9.06
C ILE A 215 12.74 -8.63 -8.30
N ALA A 216 13.64 -7.80 -7.76
CA ALA A 216 14.78 -8.28 -6.99
C ALA A 216 14.36 -9.10 -5.77
N LEU A 217 13.28 -8.71 -5.09
CA LEU A 217 12.75 -9.45 -3.95
C LEU A 217 12.32 -10.88 -4.35
N CYS A 218 11.80 -11.07 -5.56
CA CYS A 218 11.39 -12.39 -6.05
C CYS A 218 12.55 -13.32 -6.44
N MET A 219 13.79 -12.79 -6.53
CA MET A 219 14.95 -13.59 -6.97
C MET A 219 15.26 -14.72 -5.98
N PRO A 220 15.82 -15.86 -6.48
CA PRO A 220 16.11 -17.04 -5.66
C PRO A 220 16.99 -16.78 -4.44
N ASP A 221 17.98 -15.87 -4.57
CA ASP A 221 18.92 -15.55 -3.49
C ASP A 221 18.38 -14.51 -2.49
N VAL A 222 17.13 -14.04 -2.67
CA VAL A 222 16.48 -13.08 -1.78
C VAL A 222 15.33 -13.73 -1.02
N SER A 223 14.13 -13.82 -1.60
CA SER A 223 12.99 -14.50 -0.97
C SER A 223 12.53 -15.75 -1.74
N SER A 224 12.99 -15.93 -2.98
CA SER A 224 12.55 -17.02 -3.86
C SER A 224 11.03 -17.10 -4.02
N LEU A 225 10.34 -15.95 -3.95
CA LEU A 225 8.89 -15.87 -4.00
C LEU A 225 8.34 -16.36 -5.33
N SER A 226 7.33 -17.21 -5.30
CA SER A 226 6.68 -17.82 -6.46
C SER A 226 5.16 -17.75 -6.36
N ALA A 227 4.46 -18.07 -7.45
CA ALA A 227 2.99 -18.13 -7.50
C ALA A 227 2.37 -19.17 -6.55
N GLN A 228 3.16 -20.12 -6.04
CA GLN A 228 2.70 -21.17 -5.14
C GLN A 228 2.79 -20.79 -3.66
N ASP A 229 3.38 -19.61 -3.37
CA ASP A 229 3.57 -19.16 -2.01
C ASP A 229 2.32 -18.51 -1.42
N VAL A 230 2.27 -18.51 -0.09
CA VAL A 230 1.36 -17.73 0.71
C VAL A 230 2.19 -16.74 1.51
N LEU A 231 2.13 -15.47 1.10
CA LEU A 231 2.97 -14.40 1.64
C LEU A 231 2.25 -13.64 2.75
N LEU A 232 2.89 -13.51 3.91
CA LEU A 232 2.43 -12.71 5.04
C LEU A 232 3.42 -11.57 5.33
N PRO A 233 3.20 -10.36 4.81
CA PRO A 233 3.98 -9.20 5.20
C PRO A 233 3.52 -8.67 6.56
N VAL A 234 4.24 -9.01 7.63
CA VAL A 234 4.06 -8.40 8.94
C VAL A 234 4.74 -7.02 9.01
N VAL A 235 5.72 -6.79 8.14
CA VAL A 235 6.28 -5.45 7.92
C VAL A 235 5.19 -4.47 7.49
N PRO A 236 5.09 -3.29 8.16
CA PRO A 236 4.00 -2.37 7.89
C PRO A 236 4.08 -1.73 6.51
N MET A 237 2.93 -1.62 5.82
CA MET A 237 2.81 -0.87 4.59
C MET A 237 3.13 0.62 4.76
N PHE A 238 2.94 1.17 5.95
CA PHE A 238 3.28 2.55 6.28
C PHE A 238 4.78 2.79 6.56
N HIS A 239 5.63 1.76 6.49
CA HIS A 239 7.07 1.89 6.71
C HIS A 239 7.85 1.21 5.59
N VAL A 240 8.64 2.00 4.85
CA VAL A 240 9.46 1.54 3.70
C VAL A 240 8.64 0.65 2.75
N ASN A 241 7.35 1.01 2.56
CA ASN A 241 6.41 0.31 1.67
C ASN A 241 6.38 -1.21 1.88
N ALA A 242 6.37 -1.66 3.14
CA ALA A 242 6.39 -3.10 3.50
C ALA A 242 7.50 -3.88 2.75
N TRP A 243 8.66 -3.24 2.54
CA TRP A 243 9.80 -3.80 1.78
C TRP A 243 9.43 -4.22 0.36
N GLY A 244 8.43 -3.57 -0.25
CA GLY A 244 7.95 -3.87 -1.61
C GLY A 244 7.19 -5.20 -1.74
N THR A 245 6.86 -5.85 -0.63
CA THR A 245 6.20 -7.17 -0.63
C THR A 245 4.84 -7.19 -1.32
N PRO A 246 3.96 -6.16 -1.22
CA PRO A 246 2.70 -6.14 -1.95
C PRO A 246 2.89 -6.11 -3.47
N TYR A 247 3.92 -5.40 -3.94
CA TYR A 247 4.26 -5.36 -5.37
C TYR A 247 4.87 -6.69 -5.86
N ALA A 248 5.76 -7.29 -5.05
CA ALA A 248 6.35 -8.59 -5.35
C ALA A 248 5.27 -9.69 -5.43
N ALA A 249 4.29 -9.68 -4.52
CA ALA A 249 3.17 -10.60 -4.55
C ALA A 249 2.38 -10.50 -5.87
N ALA A 250 2.13 -9.30 -6.38
CA ALA A 250 1.45 -9.10 -7.66
C ALA A 250 2.28 -9.57 -8.87
N ILE A 251 3.61 -9.39 -8.82
CA ILE A 251 4.52 -9.85 -9.90
C ILE A 251 4.43 -11.36 -10.10
N VAL A 252 4.47 -12.14 -9.02
CA VAL A 252 4.42 -13.60 -9.09
C VAL A 252 3.00 -14.16 -9.00
N GLY A 253 2.03 -13.34 -8.57
CA GLY A 253 0.63 -13.75 -8.41
C GLY A 253 0.41 -14.77 -7.29
N CYS A 254 1.15 -14.66 -6.19
CA CYS A 254 0.97 -15.52 -5.02
C CYS A 254 -0.22 -15.07 -4.16
N SER A 255 -0.67 -15.94 -3.26
CA SER A 255 -1.61 -15.56 -2.22
C SER A 255 -0.96 -14.56 -1.26
N LEU A 256 -1.72 -13.54 -0.88
CA LEU A 256 -1.27 -12.48 0.03
C LEU A 256 -2.18 -12.45 1.25
N ILE A 257 -1.60 -12.38 2.44
CA ILE A 257 -2.34 -12.22 3.68
C ILE A 257 -1.94 -10.89 4.32
N LEU A 258 -2.89 -10.00 4.48
CA LEU A 258 -2.73 -8.70 5.10
C LEU A 258 -3.23 -8.79 6.55
N PRO A 259 -2.33 -8.71 7.56
CA PRO A 259 -2.66 -9.08 8.94
C PRO A 259 -3.47 -8.00 9.70
N GLY A 260 -3.70 -6.84 9.09
CA GLY A 260 -4.40 -5.73 9.77
C GLY A 260 -3.66 -5.26 11.03
N PRO A 261 -4.39 -4.86 12.08
CA PRO A 261 -3.80 -4.38 13.33
C PRO A 261 -3.31 -5.49 14.27
N ASN A 262 -3.68 -6.75 14.02
CA ASN A 262 -3.47 -7.87 14.92
C ASN A 262 -2.09 -8.51 14.71
N LEU A 263 -1.05 -7.88 15.22
CA LEU A 263 0.36 -8.28 15.03
C LEU A 263 0.96 -8.95 16.28
N ASP A 264 0.12 -9.32 17.26
CA ASP A 264 0.55 -10.10 18.42
C ASP A 264 0.85 -11.55 18.05
N GLY A 265 1.64 -12.23 18.89
CA GLY A 265 2.12 -13.58 18.60
C GLY A 265 1.00 -14.62 18.44
N ASP A 266 -0.05 -14.56 19.27
CA ASP A 266 -1.16 -15.51 19.19
C ASP A 266 -1.94 -15.35 17.88
N SER A 267 -2.22 -14.10 17.49
CA SER A 267 -2.88 -13.77 16.20
C SER A 267 -2.07 -14.23 14.99
N LEU A 268 -0.74 -14.02 15.02
CA LEU A 268 0.14 -14.44 13.93
C LEU A 268 0.30 -15.96 13.84
N VAL A 269 0.38 -16.68 14.96
CA VAL A 269 0.40 -18.15 14.96
C VAL A 269 -0.86 -18.68 14.29
N SER A 270 -2.05 -18.19 14.69
CA SER A 270 -3.32 -18.61 14.09
C SER A 270 -3.32 -18.39 12.57
N VAL A 271 -2.92 -17.20 12.11
CA VAL A 271 -2.88 -16.89 10.67
C VAL A 271 -1.91 -17.80 9.92
N ILE A 272 -0.72 -18.06 10.47
CA ILE A 272 0.28 -18.92 9.83
C ILE A 272 -0.24 -20.35 9.71
N ASP A 273 -0.82 -20.88 10.79
CA ASP A 273 -1.31 -22.26 10.82
C ASP A 273 -2.57 -22.44 9.97
N ASP A 274 -3.52 -21.50 10.02
CA ASP A 274 -4.82 -21.60 9.33
C ASP A 274 -4.67 -21.42 7.82
N TYR A 275 -3.80 -20.51 7.39
CA TYR A 275 -3.65 -20.16 5.96
C TYR A 275 -2.41 -20.79 5.32
N LYS A 276 -1.66 -21.63 6.04
CA LYS A 276 -0.47 -22.32 5.51
C LYS A 276 0.54 -21.35 4.90
N VAL A 277 0.87 -20.29 5.65
CA VAL A 277 1.86 -19.29 5.25
C VAL A 277 3.20 -19.95 4.95
N THR A 278 3.76 -19.67 3.78
CA THR A 278 5.07 -20.21 3.36
C THR A 278 6.19 -19.21 3.54
N ILE A 279 5.88 -17.92 3.40
CA ILE A 279 6.85 -16.82 3.55
C ILE A 279 6.23 -15.73 4.41
N ALA A 280 6.93 -15.35 5.48
CA ALA A 280 6.55 -14.23 6.32
C ALA A 280 7.73 -13.28 6.50
N LEU A 281 7.47 -11.96 6.42
CA LEU A 281 8.48 -10.93 6.61
C LEU A 281 8.10 -10.03 7.77
N GLY A 282 9.04 -9.86 8.70
CA GLY A 282 8.83 -9.05 9.89
C GLY A 282 10.15 -8.68 10.56
N VAL A 283 10.08 -7.76 11.52
CA VAL A 283 11.24 -7.35 12.32
C VAL A 283 11.48 -8.34 13.48
N PRO A 284 12.70 -8.40 14.04
CA PRO A 284 13.05 -9.40 15.07
C PRO A 284 12.10 -9.48 16.27
N THR A 285 11.55 -8.36 16.72
CA THR A 285 10.60 -8.31 17.85
C THR A 285 9.31 -9.07 17.57
N ILE A 286 8.85 -9.08 16.32
CA ILE A 286 7.68 -9.84 15.87
C ILE A 286 7.95 -11.34 16.02
N TRP A 287 9.11 -11.80 15.57
CA TRP A 287 9.49 -13.22 15.66
C TRP A 287 9.64 -13.71 17.09
N GLN A 288 10.15 -12.88 17.98
CA GLN A 288 10.23 -13.21 19.40
C GLN A 288 8.82 -13.41 20.00
N GLY A 289 7.88 -12.52 19.68
CA GLY A 289 6.48 -12.65 20.08
C GLY A 289 5.82 -13.94 19.54
N LEU A 290 6.03 -14.21 18.25
CA LEU A 290 5.53 -15.39 17.56
C LEU A 290 6.05 -16.69 18.21
N LEU A 291 7.37 -16.79 18.43
CA LEU A 291 7.99 -17.97 19.03
C LEU A 291 7.48 -18.23 20.46
N ASN A 292 7.27 -17.19 21.25
CA ASN A 292 6.73 -17.32 22.60
C ASN A 292 5.28 -17.85 22.56
N ALA A 293 4.45 -17.31 21.64
CA ALA A 293 3.07 -17.75 21.46
C ALA A 293 3.02 -19.20 20.95
N ALA A 294 3.83 -19.56 19.96
CA ALA A 294 3.89 -20.92 19.42
C ALA A 294 4.27 -21.95 20.50
N LYS A 295 5.26 -21.64 21.33
CA LYS A 295 5.65 -22.49 22.45
C LYS A 295 4.52 -22.67 23.47
N LYS A 296 3.83 -21.58 23.80
CA LYS A 296 2.69 -21.58 24.73
C LYS A 296 1.52 -22.41 24.21
N ASN A 297 1.23 -22.29 22.93
CA ASN A 297 0.08 -22.91 22.27
C ASN A 297 0.37 -24.33 21.74
N GLY A 298 1.64 -24.77 21.77
CA GLY A 298 2.05 -26.07 21.22
C GLY A 298 2.01 -26.11 19.69
N SER A 299 1.96 -24.97 19.01
CA SER A 299 2.05 -24.89 17.56
C SER A 299 3.47 -25.21 17.10
N LYS A 300 3.58 -25.96 16.00
CA LYS A 300 4.87 -26.28 15.37
C LYS A 300 5.21 -25.32 14.24
N LEU A 301 4.26 -24.46 13.85
CA LEU A 301 4.42 -23.55 12.70
C LEU A 301 4.82 -24.32 11.42
N GLU A 302 4.09 -25.43 11.13
CA GLU A 302 4.31 -26.30 9.97
C GLU A 302 3.55 -25.82 8.73
#